data_a6846face34d617017a8761a5d85e989
#
_entry.id   a6846face34d617017a8761a5d85e989
#
_cell.length_a   1.000
_cell.length_b   1.000
_cell.length_c   1.000
_cell.angle_alpha   90.00
_cell.angle_beta   90.00
_cell.angle_gamma   90.00
#
_symmetry.space_group_name_H-M   'P 1'
#
loop_
_entity.id
_entity.type
_entity.pdbx_description
1 polymer ?
#
loop_
_entity_poly.entity_id
_entity_poly.type
_entity_poly.pdbx_seq_one_letter_code
_entity_poly.pdbx_strand_id
1 'polypeptide(L)'
;MNTFRLGGVHPQENKLASENAIELFPLPEKAVVFVSQHLGAPSTPVVQKGDRVKTGQLLAKAEAFICANTHSPYTGVITKIDVATDFNGYKKPAFYIDVEADEWCEEIDTTEDIIKEIKLSPKEI
;
A
#
# COMPACT_ATOMS: atom_id res chain seq x y z
N MET A 1 17.72 36.30 18.79
CA MET A 1 16.57 35.40 18.61
C MET A 1 16.19 35.44 17.12
N ASN A 2 16.34 34.33 16.40
CA ASN A 2 15.95 34.33 14.99
C ASN A 2 14.44 34.13 14.90
N THR A 3 13.74 35.17 14.44
CA THR A 3 12.30 35.14 14.23
C THR A 3 12.00 34.68 12.81
N PHE A 4 11.03 33.80 12.64
CA PHE A 4 10.54 33.44 11.32
C PHE A 4 9.85 34.65 10.66
N ARG A 5 10.30 35.00 9.47
CA ARG A 5 9.58 35.95 8.60
C ARG A 5 8.52 35.22 7.79
N LEU A 6 7.62 35.93 7.14
CA LEU A 6 6.67 35.39 6.17
C LEU A 6 7.37 34.42 5.22
N GLY A 7 6.94 33.12 5.19
CA GLY A 7 7.55 32.06 4.39
C GLY A 7 8.08 30.87 5.19
N GLY A 8 8.12 30.96 6.52
CA GLY A 8 8.50 29.82 7.40
C GLY A 8 9.98 29.47 7.38
N VAL A 9 10.32 28.24 7.73
CA VAL A 9 11.67 27.67 7.73
C VAL A 9 11.85 26.85 6.46
N HIS A 10 12.95 27.09 5.75
CA HIS A 10 13.39 26.26 4.64
C HIS A 10 14.50 25.33 5.14
N PRO A 11 14.20 24.07 5.53
CA PRO A 11 15.26 23.10 5.86
C PRO A 11 16.08 22.79 4.62
N GLN A 12 17.33 22.38 4.84
CA GLN A 12 18.19 21.95 3.75
C GLN A 12 17.59 20.72 3.06
N GLU A 13 17.42 20.80 1.76
CA GLU A 13 16.93 19.68 0.95
C GLU A 13 18.10 18.73 0.62
N ASN A 14 18.03 17.51 1.15
CA ASN A 14 19.02 16.46 0.85
C ASN A 14 18.45 15.48 -0.20
N LYS A 15 18.20 15.99 -1.41
CA LYS A 15 17.69 15.19 -2.54
C LYS A 15 18.84 14.45 -3.24
N LEU A 16 19.47 13.50 -2.54
CA LEU A 16 20.66 12.81 -3.03
C LEU A 16 20.43 11.99 -4.32
N ALA A 17 19.19 11.56 -4.57
CA ALA A 17 18.81 10.76 -5.72
C ALA A 17 18.10 11.55 -6.84
N SER A 18 18.08 12.90 -6.79
CA SER A 18 17.33 13.72 -7.76
C SER A 18 17.79 13.57 -9.19
N GLU A 19 19.06 13.26 -9.40
CA GLU A 19 19.68 13.09 -10.72
C GLU A 19 19.72 11.61 -11.19
N ASN A 20 19.25 10.68 -10.34
CA ASN A 20 19.25 9.27 -10.68
C ASN A 20 18.07 8.92 -11.59
N ALA A 21 18.27 8.03 -12.53
CA ALA A 21 17.18 7.47 -13.33
C ALA A 21 16.23 6.64 -12.45
N ILE A 22 14.95 6.61 -12.82
CA ILE A 22 13.97 5.71 -12.20
C ILE A 22 14.30 4.28 -12.64
N GLU A 23 14.48 3.39 -11.68
CA GLU A 23 14.75 1.98 -11.93
C GLU A 23 13.54 1.13 -11.54
N LEU A 24 13.28 0.08 -12.33
CA LEU A 24 12.26 -0.91 -11.99
C LEU A 24 12.84 -1.91 -10.98
N PHE A 25 12.17 -2.05 -9.85
CA PHE A 25 12.52 -3.07 -8.87
C PHE A 25 12.14 -4.46 -9.40
N PRO A 26 13.04 -5.46 -9.34
CA PRO A 26 12.69 -6.82 -9.77
C PRO A 26 11.62 -7.42 -8.88
N LEU A 27 10.78 -8.31 -9.44
CA LEU A 27 9.77 -9.02 -8.67
C LEU A 27 10.44 -9.82 -7.53
N PRO A 28 10.01 -9.62 -6.29
CA PRO A 28 10.49 -10.42 -5.18
C PRO A 28 9.89 -11.82 -5.22
N GLU A 29 10.58 -12.84 -4.68
CA GLU A 29 10.00 -14.18 -4.54
C GLU A 29 8.87 -14.23 -3.50
N LYS A 30 8.95 -13.37 -2.49
CA LYS A 30 7.99 -13.32 -1.37
C LYS A 30 7.66 -11.88 -0.99
N ALA A 31 6.40 -11.66 -0.64
CA ALA A 31 5.95 -10.40 -0.07
C ALA A 31 5.30 -10.62 1.30
N VAL A 32 5.52 -9.68 2.22
CA VAL A 32 4.85 -9.64 3.52
C VAL A 32 4.07 -8.34 3.60
N VAL A 33 2.74 -8.45 3.64
CA VAL A 33 1.82 -7.31 3.62
C VAL A 33 1.09 -7.24 4.94
N PHE A 34 1.30 -6.20 5.72
CA PHE A 34 0.57 -6.03 6.98
C PHE A 34 -0.92 -5.84 6.74
N VAL A 35 -1.76 -6.48 7.57
CA VAL A 35 -3.22 -6.37 7.50
C VAL A 35 -3.68 -4.93 7.63
N SER A 36 -3.00 -4.13 8.45
CA SER A 36 -3.25 -2.70 8.62
C SER A 36 -1.96 -1.89 8.51
N GLN A 37 -1.97 -0.89 7.64
CA GLN A 37 -0.83 0.00 7.38
C GLN A 37 -1.18 1.48 7.64
N HIS A 38 -2.21 1.73 8.43
CA HIS A 38 -2.75 3.06 8.74
C HIS A 38 -2.99 3.24 10.24
N LEU A 39 -3.29 4.45 10.66
CA LEU A 39 -3.80 4.74 12.00
C LEU A 39 -5.30 4.38 12.09
N GLY A 40 -5.76 4.03 13.29
CA GLY A 40 -7.16 3.70 13.53
C GLY A 40 -7.40 2.20 13.74
N ALA A 41 -8.63 1.78 13.51
CA ALA A 41 -9.03 0.39 13.71
C ALA A 41 -8.37 -0.55 12.69
N PRO A 42 -7.96 -1.77 13.06
CA PRO A 42 -7.44 -2.74 12.13
C PRO A 42 -8.45 -3.10 11.04
N SER A 43 -7.97 -3.34 9.83
CA SER A 43 -8.79 -3.88 8.73
C SER A 43 -9.08 -5.36 8.96
N THR A 44 -10.19 -5.85 8.43
CA THR A 44 -10.59 -7.25 8.53
C THR A 44 -10.13 -8.02 7.29
N PRO A 45 -9.33 -9.09 7.43
CA PRO A 45 -8.95 -9.94 6.31
C PRO A 45 -10.16 -10.50 5.56
N VAL A 46 -10.13 -10.42 4.22
CA VAL A 46 -11.18 -10.98 3.33
C VAL A 46 -10.66 -12.15 2.49
N VAL A 47 -9.37 -12.48 2.60
CA VAL A 47 -8.71 -13.62 1.96
C VAL A 47 -8.18 -14.57 3.01
N GLN A 48 -7.91 -15.82 2.62
CA GLN A 48 -7.42 -16.87 3.48
C GLN A 48 -6.19 -17.57 2.89
N LYS A 49 -5.54 -18.39 3.71
CA LYS A 49 -4.42 -19.23 3.25
C LYS A 49 -4.85 -20.11 2.08
N GLY A 50 -4.06 -20.12 1.03
CA GLY A 50 -4.29 -20.88 -0.21
C GLY A 50 -4.94 -20.06 -1.31
N ASP A 51 -5.50 -18.88 -1.01
CA ASP A 51 -6.09 -18.03 -2.03
C ASP A 51 -5.01 -17.49 -2.96
N ARG A 52 -5.28 -17.51 -4.27
CA ARG A 52 -4.51 -16.80 -5.27
C ARG A 52 -5.10 -15.40 -5.43
N VAL A 53 -4.26 -14.40 -5.34
CA VAL A 53 -4.63 -12.98 -5.44
C VAL A 53 -3.90 -12.31 -6.59
N LYS A 54 -4.52 -11.28 -7.16
CA LYS A 54 -3.91 -10.43 -8.20
C LYS A 54 -3.38 -9.11 -7.60
N THR A 55 -2.47 -8.46 -8.30
CA THR A 55 -2.02 -7.10 -7.96
C THR A 55 -3.22 -6.15 -7.90
N GLY A 56 -3.33 -5.39 -6.81
CA GLY A 56 -4.47 -4.50 -6.55
C GLY A 56 -5.69 -5.17 -5.89
N GLN A 57 -5.75 -6.49 -5.80
CA GLN A 57 -6.87 -7.18 -5.17
C GLN A 57 -6.97 -6.88 -3.67
N LEU A 58 -8.21 -6.71 -3.17
CA LEU A 58 -8.48 -6.47 -1.76
C LEU A 58 -8.06 -7.67 -0.90
N LEU A 59 -7.18 -7.43 0.07
CA LEU A 59 -6.73 -8.41 1.07
C LEU A 59 -7.44 -8.23 2.41
N ALA A 60 -7.65 -6.98 2.82
CA ALA A 60 -8.36 -6.65 4.05
C ALA A 60 -9.24 -5.42 3.86
N LYS A 61 -10.45 -5.48 4.42
CA LYS A 61 -11.49 -4.48 4.28
C LYS A 61 -11.54 -3.56 5.51
N ALA A 62 -11.73 -2.27 5.25
CA ALA A 62 -12.04 -1.29 6.27
C ALA A 62 -13.49 -1.46 6.76
N GLU A 63 -13.69 -1.56 8.09
CA GLU A 63 -15.01 -1.72 8.70
C GLU A 63 -15.30 -0.67 9.79
N ALA A 64 -14.40 0.31 9.95
CA ALA A 64 -14.54 1.38 10.94
C ALA A 64 -14.39 2.76 10.29
N PHE A 65 -14.83 3.81 11.00
CA PHE A 65 -14.77 5.18 10.50
C PHE A 65 -13.34 5.65 10.18
N ILE A 66 -12.36 5.32 11.05
CA ILE A 66 -10.93 5.56 10.78
C ILE A 66 -10.31 4.21 10.49
N CYS A 67 -10.29 3.85 9.22
CA CYS A 67 -9.75 2.59 8.71
C CYS A 67 -9.52 2.72 7.21
N ALA A 68 -8.64 1.90 6.64
CA ALA A 68 -8.40 1.85 5.20
C ALA A 68 -8.31 0.41 4.71
N ASN A 69 -8.67 0.19 3.45
CA ASN A 69 -8.50 -1.10 2.78
C ASN A 69 -7.01 -1.41 2.57
N THR A 70 -6.66 -2.68 2.60
CA THR A 70 -5.33 -3.18 2.24
C THR A 70 -5.44 -4.05 1.00
N HIS A 71 -4.61 -3.76 0.00
CA HIS A 71 -4.60 -4.44 -1.30
C HIS A 71 -3.29 -5.18 -1.52
N SER A 72 -3.31 -6.18 -2.39
CA SER A 72 -2.11 -6.93 -2.75
C SER A 72 -1.19 -6.11 -3.65
N PRO A 73 0.12 -6.02 -3.34
CA PRO A 73 1.09 -5.37 -4.22
C PRO A 73 1.51 -6.25 -5.40
N TYR A 74 1.26 -7.56 -5.34
CA TYR A 74 1.68 -8.54 -6.34
C TYR A 74 0.63 -9.62 -6.55
N THR A 75 0.70 -10.30 -7.69
CA THR A 75 -0.02 -11.53 -7.95
C THR A 75 0.74 -12.71 -7.34
N GLY A 76 0.03 -13.57 -6.63
CA GLY A 76 0.63 -14.73 -5.98
C GLY A 76 -0.34 -15.47 -5.08
N VAL A 77 0.17 -16.40 -4.28
CA VAL A 77 -0.61 -17.25 -3.39
C VAL A 77 -0.37 -16.86 -1.93
N ILE A 78 -1.44 -16.69 -1.17
CA ILE A 78 -1.38 -16.47 0.29
C ILE A 78 -0.92 -17.77 0.95
N THR A 79 0.33 -17.84 1.38
CA THR A 79 0.88 -19.04 2.03
C THR A 79 0.50 -19.15 3.48
N LYS A 80 0.36 -18.03 4.16
CA LYS A 80 -0.14 -17.94 5.54
C LYS A 80 -0.57 -16.51 5.89
N ILE A 81 -1.41 -16.41 6.91
CA ILE A 81 -1.68 -15.17 7.63
C ILE A 81 -1.11 -15.38 9.03
N ASP A 82 -0.11 -14.61 9.41
CA ASP A 82 0.65 -14.80 10.64
C ASP A 82 1.22 -13.47 11.12
N VAL A 83 1.89 -13.47 12.25
CA VAL A 83 2.49 -12.29 12.85
C VAL A 83 3.83 -11.97 12.18
N ALA A 84 4.02 -10.72 11.78
CA ALA A 84 5.30 -10.16 11.37
C ALA A 84 5.69 -8.98 12.27
N THR A 85 6.98 -8.69 12.37
CA THR A 85 7.48 -7.52 13.12
C THR A 85 7.55 -6.32 12.17
N ASP A 86 6.86 -5.22 12.54
CA ASP A 86 6.89 -3.97 11.78
C ASP A 86 8.20 -3.19 12.00
N PHE A 87 8.36 -2.07 11.28
CA PHE A 87 9.56 -1.22 11.36
C PHE A 87 9.75 -0.54 12.74
N ASN A 88 8.73 -0.51 13.60
CA ASN A 88 8.81 -0.03 14.98
C ASN A 88 9.12 -1.15 15.99
N GLY A 89 9.27 -2.40 15.52
CA GLY A 89 9.50 -3.56 16.38
C GLY A 89 8.25 -4.20 16.96
N TYR A 90 7.04 -3.76 16.56
CA TYR A 90 5.78 -4.34 17.02
C TYR A 90 5.34 -5.53 16.17
N LYS A 91 4.81 -6.53 16.84
CA LYS A 91 4.21 -7.71 16.17
C LYS A 91 2.80 -7.37 15.71
N LYS A 92 2.56 -7.52 14.39
CA LYS A 92 1.26 -7.25 13.74
C LYS A 92 0.89 -8.37 12.79
N PRO A 93 -0.43 -8.64 12.59
CA PRO A 93 -0.88 -9.59 11.59
C PRO A 93 -0.45 -9.17 10.18
N ALA A 94 0.00 -10.12 9.39
CA ALA A 94 0.43 -9.91 8.00
C ALA A 94 0.08 -11.10 7.11
N PHE A 95 -0.15 -10.80 5.84
CA PHE A 95 -0.27 -11.78 4.77
C PHE A 95 1.13 -12.11 4.25
N TYR A 96 1.44 -13.38 4.10
CA TYR A 96 2.64 -13.88 3.45
C TYR A 96 2.26 -14.40 2.08
N ILE A 97 2.82 -13.80 1.04
CA ILE A 97 2.49 -14.07 -0.36
C ILE A 97 3.72 -14.65 -1.04
N ASP A 98 3.61 -15.82 -1.63
CA ASP A 98 4.58 -16.32 -2.61
C ASP A 98 4.22 -15.66 -3.95
N VAL A 99 5.13 -14.80 -4.44
CA VAL A 99 4.89 -13.95 -5.60
C VAL A 99 5.11 -14.76 -6.88
N GLU A 100 4.15 -14.67 -7.79
CA GLU A 100 4.20 -15.36 -9.09
C GLU A 100 4.40 -14.37 -10.25
N ALA A 101 3.75 -13.21 -10.17
CA ALA A 101 3.70 -12.23 -11.25
C ALA A 101 3.30 -10.84 -10.74
N ASP A 102 3.21 -9.89 -11.66
CA ASP A 102 2.58 -8.58 -11.47
C ASP A 102 1.38 -8.44 -12.44
N GLU A 103 0.37 -9.29 -12.25
CA GLU A 103 -0.87 -9.29 -13.02
C GLU A 103 -1.94 -8.50 -12.29
N TRP A 104 -2.34 -7.36 -12.83
CA TRP A 104 -3.31 -6.47 -12.21
C TRP A 104 -4.73 -7.00 -12.27
N CYS A 105 -5.55 -6.64 -11.28
CA CYS A 105 -6.99 -6.84 -11.32
C CYS A 105 -7.60 -6.07 -12.49
N GLU A 106 -8.62 -6.65 -13.13
CA GLU A 106 -9.28 -6.07 -14.30
C GLU A 106 -10.03 -4.78 -13.98
N GLU A 107 -10.42 -4.59 -12.72
CA GLU A 107 -11.11 -3.39 -12.25
C GLU A 107 -10.19 -2.18 -12.09
N ILE A 108 -8.88 -2.37 -12.16
CA ILE A 108 -7.89 -1.30 -12.02
C ILE A 108 -7.50 -0.77 -13.40
N ASP A 109 -7.76 0.51 -13.61
CA ASP A 109 -7.29 1.21 -14.79
C ASP A 109 -5.76 1.43 -14.68
N THR A 110 -5.02 0.75 -15.56
CA THR A 110 -3.55 0.85 -15.65
C THR A 110 -3.09 1.72 -16.82
N THR A 111 -4.01 2.46 -17.47
CA THR A 111 -3.67 3.38 -18.55
C THR A 111 -2.86 4.57 -18.02
N GLU A 112 -2.07 5.21 -18.91
CA GLU A 112 -1.31 6.41 -18.59
C GLU A 112 -2.17 7.68 -18.57
N ASP A 113 -3.47 7.56 -18.85
CA ASP A 113 -4.38 8.68 -18.92
C ASP A 113 -4.66 9.29 -17.55
N ILE A 114 -4.51 10.59 -17.45
CA ILE A 114 -4.85 11.34 -16.23
C ILE A 114 -6.35 11.52 -16.16
N ILE A 115 -6.99 10.98 -15.11
CA ILE A 115 -8.41 11.25 -14.82
C ILE A 115 -8.55 12.71 -14.42
N LYS A 116 -9.16 13.51 -15.28
CA LYS A 116 -9.38 14.97 -15.06
C LYS A 116 -10.76 15.29 -14.48
N GLU A 117 -11.70 14.37 -14.58
CA GLU A 117 -13.08 14.55 -14.13
C GLU A 117 -13.46 13.45 -13.14
N ILE A 118 -13.88 13.86 -11.95
CA ILE A 118 -14.44 12.96 -10.95
C ILE A 118 -15.96 12.94 -11.17
N LYS A 119 -16.49 11.79 -11.60
CA LYS A 119 -17.93 11.59 -11.86
C LYS A 119 -18.71 11.15 -10.62
N LEU A 120 -18.00 10.75 -9.56
CA LEU A 120 -18.60 10.32 -8.30
C LEU A 120 -18.96 11.52 -7.42
N SER A 121 -20.09 11.44 -6.72
CA SER A 121 -20.43 12.43 -5.71
C SER A 121 -19.56 12.30 -4.47
N PRO A 122 -19.44 13.33 -3.60
CA PRO A 122 -18.68 13.25 -2.36
C PRO A 122 -19.10 12.15 -1.38
N LYS A 123 -20.28 11.55 -1.58
CA LYS A 123 -20.78 10.42 -0.75
C LYS A 123 -20.39 9.06 -1.32
N GLU A 124 -19.98 9.01 -2.58
CA GLU A 124 -19.58 7.79 -3.30
C GLU A 124 -18.07 7.63 -3.33
N ILE A 125 -17.32 8.66 -2.94
CA ILE A 125 -15.89 8.67 -2.70
C ILE A 125 -15.61 8.33 -1.23
#